data_1d3be4ac501869b09d03e87c54ed63b6
#
_entry.id   1d3be4ac501869b09d03e87c54ed63b6
#
_cell.length_a   1.000
_cell.length_b   1.000
_cell.length_c   1.000
_cell.angle_alpha   90.00
_cell.angle_beta   90.00
_cell.angle_gamma   90.00
#
_symmetry.space_group_name_H-M   'P 1'
#
loop_
_entity.id
_entity.type
_entity.pdbx_description
1 polymer ?
#
loop_
_entity_poly.entity_id
_entity_poly.type
_entity_poly.pdbx_seq_one_letter_code
_entity_poly.pdbx_strand_id
1 'polypeptide(L)'
;LPYATVLIVETGKGTVTDAEGYFRFKEIPAGEYTLKVQSMGYNTQTKKITVSKDFTVDVHFVMEEETIMTDEVVVSANRNETSRKVAPVVVNVMSNKLFEAVNSTDLAKSLNYQSGLRVENNCQNCGFPQVRINGLEGPYSQILINSRPVMSALSGVYGLEQIPTNMIERVEVVRGGGSALFGANAVGGTINIITRDPVSNSFQVSSTMSNLNGKVWEQYVGANASLVSSDNSYGIALYQSYRNRNPYDADNDGQRRCGWNVPRRRSYYRPTQFSRISLEYHTTNEFRRGGNKLDLQPHETDITEQTKHIINSGGLTYDVFFNEYRHKLSVYGSAQHTDRNSYYGADKNANAYGKTKDLTAVGGAMYVGNMDDCLFSPATFTGGVEYSYNSLHDVMTGYNRDLRQYVRIFSGFAQNEWKMTYFTLLAGFRLDKHNLIDNIIFSPRVNLLWKPTDKIQGRLTWSTGFRAPQAYDEDLHV
;
A
#
# COMPACT_ATOMS: atom_id res chain seq x y z
N LEU A 1 16.01 14.86 -29.89
CA LEU A 1 15.89 13.83 -28.84
C LEU A 1 16.97 12.77 -29.08
N PRO A 2 17.90 12.52 -28.13
CA PRO A 2 18.95 11.54 -28.27
C PRO A 2 18.42 10.11 -28.24
N TYR A 3 19.08 9.23 -28.98
CA TYR A 3 18.85 7.77 -29.02
C TYR A 3 17.42 7.34 -29.35
N ALA A 4 16.65 8.14 -30.09
CA ALA A 4 15.37 7.77 -30.63
C ALA A 4 15.55 6.84 -31.83
N THR A 5 14.73 5.79 -31.94
CA THR A 5 14.74 4.87 -33.08
C THR A 5 13.97 5.46 -34.24
N VAL A 6 14.59 5.52 -35.43
CA VAL A 6 13.97 5.95 -36.68
C VAL A 6 13.95 4.78 -37.64
N LEU A 7 12.76 4.44 -38.18
CA LEU A 7 12.53 3.30 -39.05
C LEU A 7 11.90 3.76 -40.38
N ILE A 8 12.39 3.27 -41.51
CA ILE A 8 11.69 3.33 -42.79
C ILE A 8 10.80 2.10 -42.86
N VAL A 9 9.47 2.33 -42.82
CA VAL A 9 8.48 1.27 -42.67
C VAL A 9 8.53 0.28 -43.84
N GLU A 10 8.63 0.78 -45.08
CA GLU A 10 8.56 -0.03 -46.30
C GLU A 10 9.80 -0.92 -46.49
N THR A 11 10.95 -0.52 -46.00
CA THR A 11 12.20 -1.26 -46.18
C THR A 11 12.69 -2.01 -44.94
N GLY A 12 12.11 -1.70 -43.76
CA GLY A 12 12.57 -2.21 -42.47
C GLY A 12 13.94 -1.67 -42.04
N LYS A 13 14.55 -0.73 -42.80
CA LYS A 13 15.82 -0.11 -42.40
C LYS A 13 15.59 0.83 -41.23
N GLY A 14 16.36 0.61 -40.14
CA GLY A 14 16.33 1.43 -38.93
C GLY A 14 17.67 2.11 -38.63
N THR A 15 17.61 3.23 -37.97
CA THR A 15 18.78 3.93 -37.37
C THR A 15 18.37 4.51 -36.03
N VAL A 16 19.36 5.04 -35.27
CA VAL A 16 19.12 5.68 -33.97
C VAL A 16 19.69 7.09 -34.07
N THR A 17 19.04 8.04 -33.42
CA THR A 17 19.56 9.42 -33.34
C THR A 17 20.82 9.47 -32.43
N ASP A 18 21.74 10.37 -32.76
CA ASP A 18 22.92 10.65 -31.94
C ASP A 18 22.57 11.44 -30.66
N ALA A 19 23.59 11.88 -29.91
CA ALA A 19 23.42 12.63 -28.67
C ALA A 19 22.75 14.00 -28.89
N GLU A 20 22.88 14.59 -30.07
CA GLU A 20 22.29 15.87 -30.47
C GLU A 20 20.88 15.69 -31.09
N GLY A 21 20.47 14.44 -31.35
CA GLY A 21 19.16 14.12 -31.92
C GLY A 21 19.14 14.04 -33.44
N TYR A 22 20.31 13.97 -34.11
CA TYR A 22 20.40 13.81 -35.54
C TYR A 22 20.37 12.33 -35.96
N PHE A 23 19.76 12.02 -37.11
CA PHE A 23 19.81 10.71 -37.73
C PHE A 23 20.12 10.84 -39.23
N ARG A 24 20.63 9.78 -39.81
CA ARG A 24 20.94 9.74 -41.26
C ARG A 24 20.73 8.34 -41.82
N PHE A 25 20.02 8.30 -42.93
CA PHE A 25 20.00 7.17 -43.85
C PHE A 25 20.83 7.48 -45.08
N LYS A 26 21.56 6.48 -45.57
CA LYS A 26 22.36 6.58 -46.80
C LYS A 26 21.82 5.59 -47.85
N GLU A 27 21.94 5.98 -49.14
CA GLU A 27 21.65 5.11 -50.26
C GLU A 27 20.22 4.56 -50.25
N ILE A 28 19.25 5.45 -50.03
CA ILE A 28 17.83 5.11 -50.13
C ILE A 28 17.39 5.36 -51.60
N PRO A 29 16.87 4.33 -52.28
CA PRO A 29 16.36 4.51 -53.63
C PRO A 29 15.30 5.62 -53.74
N ALA A 30 15.15 6.21 -54.94
CA ALA A 30 14.06 7.15 -55.17
C ALA A 30 12.69 6.49 -55.02
N GLY A 31 11.78 7.09 -54.27
CA GLY A 31 10.47 6.53 -53.92
C GLY A 31 9.78 7.26 -52.81
N GLU A 32 8.57 6.83 -52.51
CA GLU A 32 7.82 7.30 -51.34
C GLU A 32 8.05 6.36 -50.15
N TYR A 33 8.33 6.95 -48.98
CA TYR A 33 8.61 6.21 -47.73
C TYR A 33 7.88 6.82 -46.55
N THR A 34 7.58 5.99 -45.59
CA THR A 34 7.05 6.39 -44.28
C THR A 34 8.15 6.24 -43.24
N LEU A 35 8.60 7.37 -42.70
CA LEU A 35 9.48 7.35 -41.51
C LEU A 35 8.64 7.21 -40.26
N LYS A 36 9.03 6.29 -39.38
CA LYS A 36 8.45 6.10 -38.08
C LYS A 36 9.50 6.38 -37.02
N VAL A 37 9.22 7.30 -36.11
CA VAL A 37 10.11 7.65 -34.98
C VAL A 37 9.49 7.16 -33.67
N GLN A 38 10.29 6.48 -32.87
CA GLN A 38 9.90 5.94 -31.57
C GLN A 38 10.98 6.23 -30.54
N SER A 39 10.56 6.65 -29.35
CA SER A 39 11.41 6.76 -28.17
C SER A 39 10.58 6.48 -26.94
N MET A 40 11.20 5.90 -25.90
CA MET A 40 10.51 5.61 -24.65
C MET A 40 10.07 6.93 -23.99
N GLY A 41 8.79 7.02 -23.61
CA GLY A 41 8.21 8.22 -23.01
C GLY A 41 7.75 9.30 -24.00
N TYR A 42 7.73 9.00 -25.32
CA TYR A 42 7.29 9.90 -26.36
C TYR A 42 6.27 9.25 -27.30
N ASN A 43 5.29 10.04 -27.76
CA ASN A 43 4.32 9.58 -28.74
C ASN A 43 5.00 9.20 -30.06
N THR A 44 4.75 7.98 -30.54
CA THR A 44 5.25 7.53 -31.83
C THR A 44 4.74 8.46 -32.95
N GLN A 45 5.65 8.97 -33.77
CA GLN A 45 5.30 9.79 -34.91
C GLN A 45 5.63 9.12 -36.22
N THR A 46 4.80 9.38 -37.25
CA THR A 46 5.04 8.91 -38.59
C THR A 46 4.95 10.07 -39.56
N LYS A 47 5.83 10.11 -40.56
CA LYS A 47 5.85 11.15 -41.61
C LYS A 47 6.15 10.51 -42.96
N LYS A 48 5.30 10.79 -43.97
CA LYS A 48 5.56 10.39 -45.34
C LYS A 48 6.55 11.36 -45.98
N ILE A 49 7.52 10.82 -46.70
CA ILE A 49 8.55 11.55 -47.40
C ILE A 49 8.69 11.01 -48.81
N THR A 50 9.10 11.84 -49.75
CA THR A 50 9.46 11.45 -51.10
C THR A 50 10.95 11.64 -51.28
N VAL A 51 11.67 10.57 -51.59
CA VAL A 51 13.10 10.59 -51.90
C VAL A 51 13.28 10.68 -53.42
N SER A 52 13.95 11.73 -53.89
CA SER A 52 14.31 11.89 -55.29
C SER A 52 15.75 11.51 -55.54
N LYS A 53 16.09 11.11 -56.78
CA LYS A 53 17.44 10.75 -57.15
C LYS A 53 18.37 11.98 -57.01
N ASP A 54 19.52 11.78 -56.38
CA ASP A 54 20.60 12.74 -56.16
C ASP A 54 20.22 13.95 -55.23
N PHE A 55 19.16 13.83 -54.43
CA PHE A 55 18.76 14.86 -53.47
C PHE A 55 18.77 14.30 -52.06
N THR A 56 19.18 15.15 -51.10
CA THR A 56 19.01 14.88 -49.66
C THR A 56 17.68 15.46 -49.19
N VAL A 57 16.93 14.68 -48.43
CA VAL A 57 15.65 15.12 -47.84
C VAL A 57 15.87 15.34 -46.35
N ASP A 58 15.72 16.58 -45.88
CA ASP A 58 15.77 16.93 -44.49
C ASP A 58 14.40 16.72 -43.82
N VAL A 59 14.37 15.96 -42.72
CA VAL A 59 13.13 15.67 -42.03
C VAL A 59 13.29 16.00 -40.56
N HIS A 60 12.33 16.78 -40.07
CA HIS A 60 12.28 17.18 -38.66
C HIS A 60 11.07 16.53 -37.98
N PHE A 61 11.29 15.99 -36.76
CA PHE A 61 10.24 15.50 -35.90
C PHE A 61 10.28 16.27 -34.59
N VAL A 62 9.11 16.76 -34.15
CA VAL A 62 8.93 17.28 -32.78
C VAL A 62 8.21 16.22 -32.00
N MET A 63 8.96 15.49 -31.17
CA MET A 63 8.39 14.43 -30.34
C MET A 63 7.67 15.05 -29.15
N GLU A 64 6.41 14.72 -29.00
CA GLU A 64 5.63 15.08 -27.82
C GLU A 64 5.81 14.00 -26.76
N GLU A 65 6.03 14.42 -25.52
CA GLU A 65 6.08 13.47 -24.40
C GLU A 65 4.76 12.70 -24.38
N GLU A 66 4.87 11.40 -24.51
CA GLU A 66 3.78 10.52 -24.20
C GLU A 66 3.54 10.63 -22.70
N THR A 67 2.50 11.34 -22.31
CA THR A 67 1.91 11.15 -21.01
C THR A 67 1.39 9.71 -21.02
N ILE A 68 2.26 8.74 -20.81
CA ILE A 68 1.86 7.38 -20.48
C ILE A 68 1.15 7.54 -19.13
N MET A 69 -0.13 7.86 -19.20
CA MET A 69 -1.06 7.40 -18.20
C MET A 69 -1.13 5.88 -18.44
N THR A 70 -0.09 5.15 -18.02
CA THR A 70 -0.24 3.74 -17.76
C THR A 70 -1.49 3.64 -16.92
N ASP A 71 -2.50 2.94 -17.41
CA ASP A 71 -3.74 2.76 -16.67
C ASP A 71 -3.35 2.19 -15.32
N GLU A 72 -3.32 3.04 -14.29
CA GLU A 72 -2.92 2.64 -12.95
C GLU A 72 -3.77 1.45 -12.55
N VAL A 73 -3.14 0.32 -12.37
CA VAL A 73 -3.79 -0.90 -11.91
C VAL A 73 -3.99 -0.80 -10.40
N VAL A 74 -5.21 -1.06 -9.97
CA VAL A 74 -5.59 -1.06 -8.55
C VAL A 74 -6.17 -2.42 -8.17
N VAL A 75 -5.99 -2.83 -6.92
CA VAL A 75 -6.54 -4.08 -6.38
C VAL A 75 -7.59 -3.85 -5.31
N SER A 76 -7.64 -2.66 -4.72
CA SER A 76 -8.54 -2.35 -3.60
C SER A 76 -10.00 -2.17 -4.01
N ALA A 77 -10.30 -2.04 -5.32
CA ALA A 77 -11.66 -1.91 -5.81
C ALA A 77 -12.48 -3.19 -5.63
N ASN A 78 -11.88 -4.34 -5.95
CA ASN A 78 -12.56 -5.63 -6.02
C ASN A 78 -11.70 -6.84 -5.59
N ARG A 79 -10.56 -6.62 -4.92
CA ARG A 79 -9.51 -7.61 -4.58
C ARG A 79 -8.88 -8.29 -5.80
N ASN A 80 -9.03 -7.71 -6.98
CA ASN A 80 -8.41 -8.16 -8.22
C ASN A 80 -7.78 -6.98 -8.97
N GLU A 81 -6.75 -7.26 -9.77
CA GLU A 81 -6.13 -6.25 -10.60
C GLU A 81 -7.11 -5.68 -11.63
N THR A 82 -7.36 -4.40 -11.55
CA THR A 82 -8.32 -3.69 -12.39
C THR A 82 -7.76 -2.31 -12.74
N SER A 83 -7.93 -1.85 -13.97
CA SER A 83 -7.58 -0.47 -14.33
C SER A 83 -8.40 0.51 -13.49
N ARG A 84 -7.73 1.50 -12.89
CA ARG A 84 -8.36 2.54 -12.06
C ARG A 84 -9.47 3.30 -12.80
N LYS A 85 -9.31 3.49 -14.10
CA LYS A 85 -10.30 4.22 -14.93
C LYS A 85 -11.62 3.48 -15.03
N VAL A 86 -11.60 2.15 -15.09
CA VAL A 86 -12.82 1.33 -15.25
C VAL A 86 -13.27 0.68 -13.95
N ALA A 87 -12.55 0.88 -12.87
CA ALA A 87 -12.97 0.41 -11.56
C ALA A 87 -14.30 1.05 -11.14
N PRO A 88 -15.30 0.28 -10.70
CA PRO A 88 -16.61 0.81 -10.32
C PRO A 88 -16.58 1.60 -9.01
N VAL A 89 -15.48 1.51 -8.27
CA VAL A 89 -15.21 2.25 -7.03
C VAL A 89 -14.11 3.27 -7.27
N VAL A 90 -14.22 4.44 -6.65
CA VAL A 90 -13.15 5.44 -6.69
C VAL A 90 -11.99 4.98 -5.82
N VAL A 91 -10.85 4.68 -6.45
CA VAL A 91 -9.59 4.38 -5.78
C VAL A 91 -8.64 5.55 -6.00
N ASN A 92 -8.23 6.19 -4.92
CA ASN A 92 -7.16 7.18 -4.97
C ASN A 92 -5.82 6.47 -4.80
N VAL A 93 -4.88 6.77 -5.65
CA VAL A 93 -3.55 6.15 -5.64
C VAL A 93 -2.49 7.19 -5.31
N MET A 94 -1.67 6.86 -4.33
CA MET A 94 -0.47 7.62 -3.98
C MET A 94 0.73 6.82 -4.45
N SER A 95 1.42 7.30 -5.46
CA SER A 95 2.59 6.63 -6.04
C SER A 95 3.86 6.92 -5.25
N ASN A 96 4.89 6.09 -5.47
CA ASN A 96 6.22 6.33 -4.91
C ASN A 96 6.79 7.72 -5.29
N LYS A 97 6.49 8.22 -6.49
CA LYS A 97 6.92 9.56 -6.92
C LYS A 97 6.42 10.67 -5.99
N LEU A 98 5.20 10.52 -5.43
CA LEU A 98 4.70 11.47 -4.44
C LEU A 98 5.55 11.42 -3.16
N PHE A 99 5.89 10.23 -2.67
CA PHE A 99 6.70 10.08 -1.45
C PHE A 99 8.09 10.67 -1.60
N GLU A 100 8.69 10.51 -2.77
CA GLU A 100 9.98 11.12 -3.13
C GLU A 100 9.85 12.65 -3.24
N ALA A 101 8.83 13.15 -3.91
CA ALA A 101 8.60 14.60 -4.10
C ALA A 101 8.38 15.34 -2.78
N VAL A 102 7.69 14.71 -1.81
CA VAL A 102 7.46 15.30 -0.49
C VAL A 102 8.53 14.92 0.54
N ASN A 103 9.58 14.20 0.11
CA ASN A 103 10.69 13.72 0.92
C ASN A 103 10.21 13.01 2.21
N SER A 104 9.18 12.18 2.09
CA SER A 104 8.57 11.50 3.22
C SER A 104 9.28 10.18 3.52
N THR A 105 9.67 10.00 4.77
CA THR A 105 10.39 8.81 5.25
C THR A 105 9.46 7.73 5.79
N ASP A 106 8.20 8.08 6.10
CA ASP A 106 7.19 7.16 6.63
C ASP A 106 5.81 7.41 6.01
N LEU A 107 4.94 6.41 6.12
CA LEU A 107 3.60 6.45 5.55
C LEU A 107 2.73 7.53 6.20
N ALA A 108 2.82 7.72 7.52
CA ALA A 108 1.97 8.66 8.24
C ALA A 108 2.09 10.09 7.69
N LYS A 109 3.33 10.55 7.47
CA LYS A 109 3.58 11.86 6.87
C LYS A 109 3.00 11.98 5.46
N SER A 110 3.15 10.91 4.65
CA SER A 110 2.71 10.89 3.26
C SER A 110 1.20 10.99 3.11
N LEU A 111 0.43 10.36 4.00
CA LEU A 111 -1.04 10.31 3.91
C LEU A 111 -1.71 11.68 4.00
N ASN A 112 -1.08 12.67 4.63
CA ASN A 112 -1.61 14.04 4.70
C ASN A 112 -1.65 14.75 3.33
N TYR A 113 -0.93 14.25 2.32
CA TYR A 113 -0.97 14.79 0.96
C TYR A 113 -2.11 14.22 0.11
N GLN A 114 -2.91 13.31 0.67
CA GLN A 114 -4.08 12.76 0.01
C GLN A 114 -5.35 13.47 0.47
N SER A 115 -6.09 14.07 -0.44
CA SER A 115 -7.38 14.72 -0.15
C SER A 115 -8.34 13.78 0.58
N GLY A 116 -8.96 14.27 1.65
CA GLY A 116 -9.90 13.50 2.49
C GLY A 116 -9.24 12.59 3.53
N LEU A 117 -7.90 12.60 3.60
CA LEU A 117 -7.14 11.99 4.69
C LEU A 117 -6.52 13.06 5.58
N ARG A 118 -6.48 12.79 6.87
CA ARG A 118 -5.76 13.59 7.86
C ARG A 118 -5.10 12.67 8.87
N VAL A 119 -3.83 12.84 9.08
CA VAL A 119 -3.09 12.16 10.15
C VAL A 119 -2.99 13.11 11.35
N GLU A 120 -3.53 12.67 12.46
CA GLU A 120 -3.49 13.39 13.74
C GLU A 120 -2.66 12.60 14.75
N ASN A 121 -1.92 13.32 15.58
CA ASN A 121 -1.22 12.72 16.73
C ASN A 121 -2.09 12.93 17.97
N ASN A 122 -2.65 11.84 18.48
CA ASN A 122 -3.61 11.89 19.60
C ASN A 122 -2.94 11.87 20.98
N CYS A 123 -1.63 11.71 21.04
CA CYS A 123 -0.89 11.76 22.30
C CYS A 123 0.32 12.68 22.19
N GLN A 124 0.43 13.64 23.10
CA GLN A 124 1.56 14.58 23.13
C GLN A 124 2.87 13.86 23.50
N ASN A 125 2.85 12.95 24.45
CA ASN A 125 4.04 12.30 24.99
C ASN A 125 4.51 11.10 24.18
N CYS A 126 3.61 10.15 23.86
CA CYS A 126 3.96 8.94 23.10
C CYS A 126 3.81 9.09 21.59
N GLY A 127 3.02 10.08 21.12
CA GLY A 127 2.86 10.47 19.73
C GLY A 127 2.42 9.33 18.82
N PHE A 128 1.19 8.88 18.91
CA PHE A 128 0.68 7.91 17.96
C PHE A 128 -0.16 8.58 16.85
N PRO A 129 0.19 8.37 15.58
CA PRO A 129 -0.58 8.91 14.48
C PRO A 129 -1.81 8.05 14.19
N GLN A 130 -2.96 8.69 14.12
CA GLN A 130 -4.21 8.10 13.62
C GLN A 130 -4.60 8.72 12.29
N VAL A 131 -5.09 7.90 11.35
CA VAL A 131 -5.60 8.41 10.08
C VAL A 131 -7.10 8.58 10.16
N ARG A 132 -7.58 9.79 9.95
CA ARG A 132 -8.98 10.08 9.73
C ARG A 132 -9.29 10.03 8.24
N ILE A 133 -10.35 9.32 7.86
CA ILE A 133 -10.89 9.30 6.50
C ILE A 133 -12.22 10.05 6.50
N ASN A 134 -12.31 11.16 5.75
CA ASN A 134 -13.48 12.03 5.70
C ASN A 134 -13.98 12.46 7.10
N GLY A 135 -13.07 12.67 8.05
CA GLY A 135 -13.38 13.08 9.43
C GLY A 135 -13.70 11.94 10.39
N LEU A 136 -13.90 10.70 9.92
CA LEU A 136 -14.07 9.53 10.77
C LEU A 136 -12.74 9.12 11.40
N GLU A 137 -12.77 8.77 12.67
CA GLU A 137 -11.59 8.44 13.46
C GLU A 137 -10.82 7.19 13.00
N GLY A 138 -9.56 7.09 13.40
CA GLY A 138 -8.66 6.01 13.02
C GLY A 138 -9.21 4.60 13.17
N PRO A 139 -9.89 4.26 14.27
CA PRO A 139 -10.50 2.95 14.48
C PRO A 139 -11.55 2.53 13.43
N TYR A 140 -12.12 3.47 12.69
CA TYR A 140 -13.05 3.22 11.59
C TYR A 140 -12.38 3.09 10.22
N SER A 141 -11.05 3.14 10.18
CA SER A 141 -10.23 3.06 8.97
C SER A 141 -9.47 1.73 8.94
N GLN A 142 -9.72 0.90 7.92
CA GLN A 142 -9.03 -0.37 7.75
C GLN A 142 -7.70 -0.18 7.04
N ILE A 143 -6.59 -0.55 7.69
CA ILE A 143 -5.26 -0.53 7.09
C ILE A 143 -4.88 -1.96 6.69
N LEU A 144 -4.43 -2.10 5.44
CA LEU A 144 -4.05 -3.36 4.83
C LEU A 144 -2.62 -3.29 4.28
N ILE A 145 -1.94 -4.40 4.29
CA ILE A 145 -0.70 -4.63 3.53
C ILE A 145 -0.98 -5.75 2.52
N ASN A 146 -0.83 -5.44 1.23
CA ASN A 146 -1.11 -6.37 0.13
C ASN A 146 -2.52 -7.01 0.25
N SER A 147 -3.53 -6.15 0.52
CA SER A 147 -4.94 -6.52 0.69
C SER A 147 -5.26 -7.40 1.89
N ARG A 148 -4.37 -7.46 2.91
CA ARG A 148 -4.56 -8.26 4.12
C ARG A 148 -4.56 -7.39 5.36
N PRO A 149 -5.52 -7.57 6.27
CA PRO A 149 -5.49 -6.90 7.57
C PRO A 149 -4.40 -7.55 8.43
N VAL A 150 -3.26 -6.87 8.51
CA VAL A 150 -2.11 -7.34 9.32
C VAL A 150 -2.02 -6.57 10.63
N MET A 151 -2.76 -5.47 10.75
CA MET A 151 -2.71 -4.62 11.93
C MET A 151 -3.80 -5.02 12.93
N SER A 152 -3.37 -5.35 14.14
CA SER A 152 -4.24 -5.50 15.29
C SER A 152 -4.72 -4.15 15.84
N ALA A 153 -5.61 -4.17 16.81
CA ALA A 153 -6.01 -2.98 17.55
C ALA A 153 -4.79 -2.22 18.11
N LEU A 154 -3.82 -2.95 18.66
CA LEU A 154 -2.59 -2.37 19.22
C LEU A 154 -1.68 -1.78 18.14
N SER A 155 -1.43 -2.50 17.06
CA SER A 155 -0.56 -2.01 15.98
C SER A 155 -1.25 -1.01 15.07
N GLY A 156 -2.58 -0.95 15.03
CA GLY A 156 -3.35 0.10 14.35
C GLY A 156 -3.09 1.48 14.93
N VAL A 157 -2.75 1.55 16.22
CA VAL A 157 -2.41 2.81 16.91
C VAL A 157 -1.01 3.30 16.53
N TYR A 158 -0.01 2.42 16.48
CA TYR A 158 1.40 2.81 16.29
C TYR A 158 1.94 2.47 14.89
N GLY A 159 1.23 1.65 14.13
CA GLY A 159 1.75 0.98 12.94
C GLY A 159 2.10 1.86 11.75
N LEU A 160 1.47 3.02 11.59
CA LEU A 160 1.63 3.85 10.39
C LEU A 160 3.03 4.45 10.23
N GLU A 161 3.64 4.92 11.32
CA GLU A 161 5.01 5.44 11.27
C GLU A 161 6.05 4.34 11.12
N GLN A 162 5.69 3.09 11.43
CA GLN A 162 6.55 1.93 11.30
C GLN A 162 6.67 1.44 9.86
N ILE A 163 5.88 1.98 8.91
CA ILE A 163 5.88 1.59 7.51
C ILE A 163 6.75 2.58 6.73
N PRO A 164 8.01 2.22 6.38
CA PRO A 164 8.89 3.09 5.63
C PRO A 164 8.47 3.16 4.16
N THR A 165 8.58 4.34 3.57
CA THR A 165 8.15 4.58 2.19
C THR A 165 9.00 3.84 1.14
N ASN A 166 10.25 3.49 1.47
CA ASN A 166 11.15 2.79 0.55
C ASN A 166 10.67 1.40 0.10
N MET A 167 9.81 0.73 0.88
CA MET A 167 9.22 -0.56 0.50
C MET A 167 7.88 -0.44 -0.25
N ILE A 168 7.30 0.77 -0.26
CA ILE A 168 5.96 0.99 -0.82
C ILE A 168 6.08 1.21 -2.33
N GLU A 169 5.31 0.48 -3.11
CA GLU A 169 5.09 0.73 -4.53
C GLU A 169 4.05 1.83 -4.71
N ARG A 170 2.90 1.65 -4.07
CA ARG A 170 1.80 2.60 -4.04
C ARG A 170 0.91 2.38 -2.84
N VAL A 171 0.13 3.38 -2.50
CA VAL A 171 -0.95 3.29 -1.50
C VAL A 171 -2.28 3.54 -2.19
N GLU A 172 -3.20 2.61 -2.03
CA GLU A 172 -4.55 2.68 -2.58
C GLU A 172 -5.53 3.04 -1.49
N VAL A 173 -6.29 4.10 -1.67
CA VAL A 173 -7.27 4.59 -0.70
C VAL A 173 -8.66 4.50 -1.31
N VAL A 174 -9.51 3.68 -0.69
CA VAL A 174 -10.93 3.57 -0.98
C VAL A 174 -11.69 4.24 0.16
N ARG A 175 -12.54 5.21 -0.16
CA ARG A 175 -13.36 5.94 0.81
C ARG A 175 -14.78 5.38 0.88
N GLY A 176 -15.37 5.40 2.08
CA GLY A 176 -16.68 4.82 2.35
C GLY A 176 -16.61 3.35 2.75
N GLY A 177 -17.75 2.74 3.01
CA GLY A 177 -17.83 1.38 3.55
C GLY A 177 -17.13 0.32 2.70
N GLY A 178 -16.08 -0.27 3.25
CA GLY A 178 -15.29 -1.34 2.64
C GLY A 178 -15.51 -2.71 3.26
N SER A 179 -16.38 -2.82 4.27
CA SER A 179 -16.55 -4.06 5.06
C SER A 179 -17.00 -5.25 4.24
N ALA A 180 -17.74 -5.03 3.16
CA ALA A 180 -18.14 -6.10 2.23
C ALA A 180 -16.94 -6.84 1.59
N LEU A 181 -15.76 -6.23 1.52
CA LEU A 181 -14.55 -6.89 1.04
C LEU A 181 -13.54 -7.18 2.13
N PHE A 182 -13.32 -6.20 3.01
CA PHE A 182 -12.18 -6.19 3.92
C PHE A 182 -12.57 -6.45 5.38
N GLY A 183 -13.87 -6.65 5.65
CA GLY A 183 -14.39 -7.01 6.97
C GLY A 183 -14.47 -5.85 7.95
N ALA A 184 -14.31 -6.16 9.23
CA ALA A 184 -14.43 -5.20 10.31
C ALA A 184 -13.47 -4.01 10.17
N ASN A 185 -13.88 -2.87 10.74
CA ASN A 185 -13.15 -1.58 10.77
C ASN A 185 -13.11 -0.79 9.45
N ALA A 186 -13.56 -1.33 8.32
CA ALA A 186 -13.63 -0.61 7.04
C ALA A 186 -14.93 0.22 6.91
N VAL A 187 -15.24 1.06 7.91
CA VAL A 187 -16.44 1.91 7.93
C VAL A 187 -16.19 3.23 7.19
N GLY A 188 -15.13 3.93 7.53
CA GLY A 188 -14.72 5.19 6.89
C GLY A 188 -14.01 4.96 5.56
N GLY A 189 -13.37 3.82 5.42
CA GLY A 189 -12.63 3.43 4.22
C GLY A 189 -11.50 2.44 4.49
N THR A 190 -10.73 2.22 3.44
CA THR A 190 -9.61 1.28 3.43
C THR A 190 -8.37 1.95 2.88
N ILE A 191 -7.24 1.77 3.55
CA ILE A 191 -5.90 2.17 3.10
C ILE A 191 -5.12 0.90 2.85
N ASN A 192 -4.86 0.58 1.59
CA ASN A 192 -4.14 -0.62 1.19
C ASN A 192 -2.74 -0.27 0.70
N ILE A 193 -1.74 -0.75 1.39
CA ILE A 193 -0.34 -0.52 1.13
C ILE A 193 0.16 -1.66 0.25
N ILE A 194 0.47 -1.35 -1.00
CA ILE A 194 1.04 -2.29 -1.95
C ILE A 194 2.56 -2.19 -1.86
N THR A 195 3.19 -3.28 -1.50
CA THR A 195 4.65 -3.34 -1.38
C THR A 195 5.30 -3.69 -2.72
N ARG A 196 6.51 -3.18 -2.95
CA ARG A 196 7.24 -3.43 -4.19
C ARG A 196 7.56 -4.91 -4.39
N ASP A 197 7.28 -5.42 -5.57
CA ASP A 197 7.77 -6.72 -6.03
C ASP A 197 9.20 -6.61 -6.57
N PRO A 198 10.07 -7.60 -6.37
CA PRO A 198 11.33 -7.68 -7.07
C PRO A 198 11.08 -7.99 -8.56
N VAL A 199 11.28 -7.00 -9.42
CA VAL A 199 11.06 -7.10 -10.88
C VAL A 199 12.35 -7.00 -11.70
N SER A 200 13.41 -6.46 -11.09
CA SER A 200 14.73 -6.32 -11.70
C SER A 200 15.82 -6.31 -10.63
N ASN A 201 17.05 -6.62 -11.04
CA ASN A 201 18.20 -6.50 -10.15
C ASN A 201 18.48 -5.03 -9.87
N SER A 202 18.49 -4.65 -8.59
CA SER A 202 18.70 -3.27 -8.19
C SER A 202 19.28 -3.19 -6.79
N PHE A 203 19.99 -2.10 -6.53
CA PHE A 203 20.45 -1.72 -5.20
C PHE A 203 20.33 -0.22 -5.04
N GLN A 204 19.75 0.22 -3.92
CA GLN A 204 19.56 1.63 -3.62
C GLN A 204 19.84 1.89 -2.14
N VAL A 205 20.57 2.96 -1.85
CA VAL A 205 20.71 3.50 -0.50
C VAL A 205 20.24 4.94 -0.50
N SER A 206 19.49 5.30 0.51
CA SER A 206 18.98 6.66 0.73
C SER A 206 19.29 7.13 2.14
N SER A 207 19.60 8.40 2.30
CA SER A 207 19.75 9.05 3.60
C SER A 207 19.04 10.38 3.57
N THR A 208 18.26 10.64 4.61
CA THR A 208 17.58 11.92 4.81
C THR A 208 17.94 12.45 6.19
N MET A 209 18.41 13.69 6.23
CA MET A 209 18.63 14.43 7.46
C MET A 209 17.67 15.60 7.52
N SER A 210 16.93 15.70 8.58
CA SER A 210 15.97 16.80 8.81
C SER A 210 16.32 17.52 10.10
N ASN A 211 16.22 18.84 10.09
CA ASN A 211 16.35 19.66 11.28
C ASN A 211 14.99 20.26 11.66
N LEU A 212 14.57 20.03 12.90
CA LEU A 212 13.32 20.58 13.43
C LEU A 212 13.62 21.90 14.15
N ASN A 213 13.12 23.00 13.58
CA ASN A 213 13.22 24.36 14.13
C ASN A 213 14.67 24.79 14.50
N GLY A 214 15.70 24.30 13.81
CA GLY A 214 17.08 24.60 14.13
C GLY A 214 17.61 23.92 15.41
N LYS A 215 16.77 23.18 16.15
CA LYS A 215 17.10 22.65 17.47
C LYS A 215 17.48 21.18 17.47
N VAL A 216 16.81 20.36 16.67
CA VAL A 216 16.88 18.90 16.75
C VAL A 216 17.07 18.25 15.39
N TRP A 217 17.97 17.28 15.31
CA TRP A 217 18.21 16.49 14.12
C TRP A 217 17.44 15.17 14.15
N GLU A 218 16.85 14.86 13.02
CA GLU A 218 16.28 13.55 12.69
C GLU A 218 17.07 12.96 11.52
N GLN A 219 17.50 11.72 11.67
CA GLN A 219 18.22 10.97 10.64
C GLN A 219 17.40 9.76 10.22
N TYR A 220 17.28 9.58 8.91
CA TYR A 220 16.75 8.38 8.28
C TYR A 220 17.78 7.80 7.32
N VAL A 221 17.96 6.48 7.36
CA VAL A 221 18.76 5.73 6.39
C VAL A 221 17.92 4.57 5.89
N GLY A 222 17.80 4.45 4.59
CA GLY A 222 17.10 3.34 3.91
C GLY A 222 18.02 2.61 2.95
N ALA A 223 17.92 1.30 2.87
CA ALA A 223 18.59 0.48 1.87
C ALA A 223 17.61 -0.51 1.28
N ASN A 224 17.64 -0.66 -0.04
CA ASN A 224 16.83 -1.61 -0.78
C ASN A 224 17.74 -2.43 -1.68
N ALA A 225 17.50 -3.73 -1.75
CA ALA A 225 18.16 -4.62 -2.72
C ALA A 225 17.13 -5.54 -3.34
N SER A 226 17.22 -5.76 -4.63
CA SER A 226 16.35 -6.67 -5.37
C SER A 226 17.19 -7.56 -6.29
N LEU A 227 16.93 -8.85 -6.24
CA LEU A 227 17.55 -9.86 -7.07
C LEU A 227 16.46 -10.69 -7.75
N VAL A 228 16.59 -10.86 -9.05
CA VAL A 228 15.63 -11.61 -9.89
C VAL A 228 16.40 -12.55 -10.80
N SER A 229 15.92 -13.78 -10.93
CA SER A 229 16.49 -14.74 -11.89
C SER A 229 16.25 -14.29 -13.33
N SER A 230 17.13 -14.71 -14.25
CA SER A 230 17.05 -14.36 -15.68
C SER A 230 15.75 -14.81 -16.35
N ASP A 231 15.16 -15.89 -15.86
CA ASP A 231 13.89 -16.47 -16.33
C ASP A 231 12.66 -15.94 -15.55
N ASN A 232 12.86 -15.02 -14.61
CA ASN A 232 11.82 -14.50 -13.69
C ASN A 232 11.10 -15.59 -12.87
N SER A 233 11.71 -16.75 -12.67
CA SER A 233 11.12 -17.82 -11.87
C SER A 233 11.16 -17.54 -10.37
N TYR A 234 12.14 -16.77 -9.89
CA TYR A 234 12.21 -16.33 -8.50
C TYR A 234 12.74 -14.90 -8.38
N GLY A 235 12.35 -14.24 -7.31
CA GLY A 235 12.84 -12.92 -6.95
C GLY A 235 12.85 -12.71 -5.44
N ILE A 236 13.82 -11.93 -4.96
CA ILE A 236 13.99 -11.56 -3.57
C ILE A 236 14.20 -10.05 -3.49
N ALA A 237 13.43 -9.38 -2.63
CA ALA A 237 13.65 -8.00 -2.26
C ALA A 237 13.92 -7.88 -0.76
N LEU A 238 14.91 -7.12 -0.42
CA LEU A 238 15.32 -6.80 0.95
C LEU A 238 15.16 -5.30 1.16
N TYR A 239 14.54 -4.92 2.25
CA TYR A 239 14.36 -3.54 2.65
C TYR A 239 14.87 -3.37 4.07
N GLN A 240 15.72 -2.39 4.28
CA GLN A 240 16.23 -1.99 5.59
C GLN A 240 15.96 -0.52 5.78
N SER A 241 15.50 -0.13 6.95
CA SER A 241 15.41 1.27 7.32
C SER A 241 15.81 1.47 8.77
N TYR A 242 16.50 2.57 9.02
CA TYR A 242 16.86 3.05 10.34
C TYR A 242 16.42 4.50 10.46
N ARG A 243 15.80 4.84 11.56
CA ARG A 243 15.38 6.21 11.88
C ARG A 243 15.78 6.51 13.31
N ASN A 244 16.39 7.63 13.50
CA ASN A 244 16.73 8.18 14.80
C ASN A 244 16.33 9.65 14.86
N ARG A 245 15.63 10.03 15.90
CA ARG A 245 15.28 11.42 16.18
C ARG A 245 15.68 11.74 17.61
N ASN A 246 16.48 12.78 17.77
CA ASN A 246 16.81 13.30 19.10
C ASN A 246 15.55 13.83 19.80
N PRO A 247 15.53 13.83 21.11
CA PRO A 247 14.42 14.38 21.88
C PRO A 247 14.09 15.81 21.49
N TYR A 248 12.82 16.13 21.26
CA TYR A 248 12.35 17.44 20.84
C TYR A 248 11.22 17.92 21.75
N ASP A 249 11.40 19.10 22.27
CA ASP A 249 10.44 19.85 23.07
C ASP A 249 9.84 20.94 22.16
N ALA A 250 8.58 20.77 21.78
CA ALA A 250 7.92 21.59 20.76
C ALA A 250 7.40 22.92 21.31
N ASP A 251 6.93 22.93 22.54
CA ASP A 251 6.26 24.06 23.23
C ASP A 251 7.05 24.59 24.43
N ASN A 252 8.24 24.03 24.67
CA ASN A 252 9.15 24.34 25.77
C ASN A 252 8.56 24.05 27.16
N ASP A 253 7.72 23.01 27.27
CA ASP A 253 7.15 22.53 28.52
C ASP A 253 8.08 21.57 29.28
N GLY A 254 9.26 21.26 28.71
CA GLY A 254 10.26 20.34 29.25
C GLY A 254 10.06 18.88 28.87
N GLN A 255 9.08 18.56 28.03
CA GLN A 255 8.78 17.19 27.57
C GLN A 255 9.34 16.91 26.17
N ARG A 256 9.91 15.73 25.93
CA ARG A 256 10.68 15.41 24.73
C ARG A 256 10.37 14.02 24.17
N ARG A 257 10.70 13.73 22.87
CA ARG A 257 10.41 12.45 22.15
C ARG A 257 11.59 11.91 21.35
N CYS A 258 11.71 10.55 21.17
CA CYS A 258 12.80 9.82 20.48
C CYS A 258 12.33 8.66 19.56
N GLY A 259 13.18 8.12 18.68
CA GLY A 259 12.88 7.29 17.50
C GLY A 259 13.39 5.83 17.39
N TRP A 260 13.39 5.14 16.21
CA TRP A 260 13.37 3.67 15.98
C TRP A 260 14.04 3.08 14.73
N ASN A 261 13.96 1.71 14.56
CA ASN A 261 14.66 0.89 13.53
C ASN A 261 13.81 -0.26 12.93
N VAL A 262 13.88 -0.54 11.60
CA VAL A 262 12.98 -1.51 10.91
C VAL A 262 13.63 -2.28 9.74
N PRO A 263 13.93 -3.59 9.82
CA PRO A 263 14.29 -4.44 8.67
C PRO A 263 13.09 -5.24 8.10
N ARG A 264 13.07 -5.44 6.76
CA ARG A 264 11.98 -6.15 6.04
C ARG A 264 12.48 -6.96 4.85
N ARG A 265 11.77 -8.05 4.50
CA ARG A 265 12.08 -8.93 3.38
C ARG A 265 10.81 -9.37 2.65
N ARG A 266 10.87 -9.43 1.31
CA ARG A 266 9.86 -10.01 0.43
C ARG A 266 10.50 -10.92 -0.61
N SER A 267 9.87 -12.05 -0.92
CA SER A 267 10.34 -12.97 -1.95
C SER A 267 9.16 -13.62 -2.68
N TYR A 268 9.40 -14.02 -3.92
CA TYR A 268 8.47 -14.86 -4.66
C TYR A 268 9.24 -16.03 -5.34
N TYR A 269 8.48 -17.09 -5.60
CA TYR A 269 8.89 -18.21 -6.43
C TYR A 269 7.73 -18.62 -7.35
N ARG A 270 8.00 -18.89 -8.61
CA ARG A 270 7.04 -19.36 -9.60
C ARG A 270 7.38 -20.82 -9.97
N PRO A 271 6.75 -21.81 -9.32
CA PRO A 271 6.94 -23.23 -9.63
C PRO A 271 6.63 -23.55 -11.08
N THR A 272 5.66 -22.89 -11.66
CA THR A 272 5.24 -22.95 -13.06
C THR A 272 4.87 -21.56 -13.56
N GLN A 273 4.70 -21.39 -14.87
CA GLN A 273 4.17 -20.14 -15.43
C GLN A 273 2.76 -19.79 -14.91
N PHE A 274 1.99 -20.79 -14.46
CA PHE A 274 0.62 -20.64 -13.95
C PHE A 274 0.53 -20.63 -12.41
N SER A 275 1.64 -20.57 -11.70
CA SER A 275 1.61 -20.56 -10.25
C SER A 275 2.66 -19.64 -9.65
N ARG A 276 2.34 -19.03 -8.50
CA ARG A 276 3.22 -18.14 -7.76
C ARG A 276 3.09 -18.35 -6.27
N ILE A 277 4.21 -18.54 -5.61
CA ILE A 277 4.33 -18.49 -4.15
C ILE A 277 4.95 -17.16 -3.78
N SER A 278 4.35 -16.43 -2.86
CA SER A 278 4.91 -15.18 -2.33
C SER A 278 5.07 -15.28 -0.83
N LEU A 279 6.26 -14.95 -0.32
CA LEU A 279 6.60 -14.96 1.09
C LEU A 279 7.05 -13.57 1.51
N GLU A 280 6.50 -13.08 2.61
CA GLU A 280 6.85 -11.82 3.23
C GLU A 280 7.24 -12.04 4.69
N TYR A 281 8.26 -11.32 5.15
CA TYR A 281 8.63 -11.26 6.56
C TYR A 281 9.09 -9.86 6.92
N HIS A 282 8.59 -9.36 8.04
CA HIS A 282 8.88 -8.03 8.56
C HIS A 282 9.20 -8.14 10.05
N THR A 283 10.23 -7.46 10.49
CA THR A 283 10.48 -7.25 11.91
C THR A 283 10.71 -5.76 12.17
N THR A 284 10.19 -5.28 13.29
CA THR A 284 10.29 -3.87 13.70
C THR A 284 10.69 -3.83 15.16
N ASN A 285 11.76 -3.12 15.44
CA ASN A 285 12.15 -2.77 16.81
C ASN A 285 11.96 -1.26 16.97
N GLU A 286 11.06 -0.88 17.87
CA GLU A 286 10.71 0.50 18.10
C GLU A 286 10.89 0.85 19.57
N PHE A 287 11.46 2.03 19.81
CA PHE A 287 11.53 2.64 21.12
C PHE A 287 10.99 4.06 21.03
N ARG A 288 10.01 4.38 21.87
CA ARG A 288 9.46 5.74 22.03
C ARG A 288 9.52 6.14 23.48
N ARG A 289 9.85 7.39 23.72
CA ARG A 289 9.79 7.97 25.05
C ARG A 289 9.43 9.45 24.94
N GLY A 290 8.44 9.87 25.73
CA GLY A 290 8.06 11.25 25.96
C GLY A 290 8.04 11.53 27.44
N GLY A 291 8.04 12.81 27.82
CA GLY A 291 8.05 13.26 29.20
C GLY A 291 9.28 14.08 29.53
N ASN A 292 9.53 14.28 30.82
CA ASN A 292 10.68 15.04 31.30
C ASN A 292 11.83 14.15 31.80
N LYS A 293 12.96 14.76 32.11
CA LYS A 293 14.15 14.11 32.73
C LYS A 293 14.55 12.80 32.04
N LEU A 294 14.66 12.82 30.69
CA LEU A 294 14.87 11.64 29.86
C LEU A 294 16.12 10.82 30.17
N ASP A 295 17.06 11.39 30.90
CA ASP A 295 18.32 10.74 31.32
C ASP A 295 18.11 9.80 32.54
N LEU A 296 16.97 9.92 33.23
CA LEU A 296 16.62 9.07 34.38
C LEU A 296 15.79 7.87 33.96
N GLN A 297 15.62 6.88 34.86
CA GLN A 297 14.68 5.78 34.62
C GLN A 297 13.24 6.32 34.57
N PRO A 298 12.30 5.68 33.85
CA PRO A 298 10.93 6.17 33.72
C PRO A 298 10.25 6.47 35.06
N HIS A 299 10.40 5.60 36.03
CA HIS A 299 9.81 5.74 37.38
C HIS A 299 10.54 6.73 38.31
N GLU A 300 11.61 7.37 37.84
CA GLU A 300 12.33 8.42 38.58
C GLU A 300 11.95 9.81 38.09
N THR A 301 11.13 9.90 37.06
CA THR A 301 10.69 11.15 36.43
C THR A 301 9.38 11.62 36.99
N ASP A 302 9.06 12.90 36.78
CA ASP A 302 7.77 13.45 37.24
C ASP A 302 6.63 12.99 36.34
N ILE A 303 6.88 12.85 35.01
CA ILE A 303 5.97 12.28 34.04
C ILE A 303 6.75 11.62 32.91
N THR A 304 6.41 10.39 32.57
CA THR A 304 6.98 9.66 31.42
C THR A 304 5.96 8.71 30.81
N GLU A 305 5.94 8.74 29.48
CA GLU A 305 5.35 7.70 28.66
C GLU A 305 6.45 7.05 27.83
N GLN A 306 6.64 5.76 27.99
CA GLN A 306 7.64 5.00 27.28
C GLN A 306 7.05 3.71 26.72
N THR A 307 7.38 3.42 25.46
CA THR A 307 7.04 2.14 24.84
C THR A 307 8.24 1.55 24.10
N LYS A 308 8.40 0.24 24.24
CA LYS A 308 9.32 -0.55 23.43
C LYS A 308 8.55 -1.68 22.77
N HIS A 309 8.49 -1.67 21.45
CA HIS A 309 7.81 -2.69 20.65
C HIS A 309 8.82 -3.57 19.92
N ILE A 310 8.54 -4.88 19.94
CA ILE A 310 9.15 -5.86 19.03
C ILE A 310 8.02 -6.48 18.25
N ILE A 311 7.97 -6.20 16.94
CA ILE A 311 6.89 -6.64 16.05
C ILE A 311 7.49 -7.57 15.02
N ASN A 312 6.96 -8.79 14.92
CA ASN A 312 7.29 -9.74 13.87
C ASN A 312 6.02 -10.05 13.10
N SER A 313 6.06 -9.88 11.79
CA SER A 313 4.93 -10.20 10.92
C SER A 313 5.39 -10.91 9.67
N GLY A 314 4.51 -11.73 9.11
CA GLY A 314 4.80 -12.44 7.88
C GLY A 314 3.54 -12.90 7.18
N GLY A 315 3.68 -13.24 5.91
CA GLY A 315 2.60 -13.73 5.09
C GLY A 315 3.08 -14.66 3.99
N LEU A 316 2.27 -15.66 3.70
CA LEU A 316 2.43 -16.60 2.61
C LEU A 316 1.21 -16.53 1.71
N THR A 317 1.42 -16.48 0.39
CA THR A 317 0.35 -16.61 -0.61
C THR A 317 0.76 -17.63 -1.65
N TYR A 318 -0.17 -18.47 -2.02
CA TYR A 318 -0.07 -19.34 -3.17
C TYR A 318 -1.19 -19.00 -4.15
N ASP A 319 -0.81 -18.47 -5.32
CA ASP A 319 -1.70 -18.17 -6.42
C ASP A 319 -1.56 -19.23 -7.51
N VAL A 320 -2.67 -19.74 -8.00
CA VAL A 320 -2.76 -20.66 -9.15
C VAL A 320 -3.67 -20.03 -10.19
N PHE A 321 -3.17 -19.98 -11.42
CA PHE A 321 -3.90 -19.46 -12.57
C PHE A 321 -4.24 -20.64 -13.51
N PHE A 322 -5.42 -20.61 -14.08
CA PHE A 322 -5.88 -21.62 -15.02
C PHE A 322 -6.78 -21.01 -16.10
N ASN A 323 -7.07 -21.78 -17.13
CA ASN A 323 -7.81 -21.31 -18.29
C ASN A 323 -7.23 -19.99 -18.86
N GLU A 324 -5.95 -20.02 -19.26
CA GLU A 324 -5.24 -18.86 -19.84
C GLU A 324 -5.31 -17.58 -18.98
N TYR A 325 -5.07 -17.73 -17.68
CA TYR A 325 -5.15 -16.65 -16.66
C TYR A 325 -6.54 -16.06 -16.44
N ARG A 326 -7.60 -16.64 -17.01
CA ARG A 326 -8.98 -16.16 -16.81
C ARG A 326 -9.49 -16.46 -15.41
N HIS A 327 -8.93 -17.46 -14.76
CA HIS A 327 -9.29 -17.87 -13.41
C HIS A 327 -8.06 -17.86 -12.50
N LYS A 328 -8.28 -17.45 -11.28
CA LYS A 328 -7.26 -17.42 -10.23
C LYS A 328 -7.80 -17.98 -8.93
N LEU A 329 -7.08 -18.90 -8.33
CA LEU A 329 -7.30 -19.36 -6.96
C LEU A 329 -6.12 -18.88 -6.11
N SER A 330 -6.41 -18.17 -5.03
CA SER A 330 -5.43 -17.70 -4.05
C SER A 330 -5.68 -18.35 -2.71
N VAL A 331 -4.68 -18.99 -2.13
CA VAL A 331 -4.68 -19.43 -0.73
C VAL A 331 -3.62 -18.63 0.02
N TYR A 332 -4.00 -18.04 1.14
CA TYR A 332 -3.10 -17.15 1.86
C TYR A 332 -3.22 -17.26 3.37
N GLY A 333 -2.13 -16.94 4.03
CA GLY A 333 -2.09 -16.76 5.47
C GLY A 333 -1.13 -15.65 5.84
N SER A 334 -1.43 -14.90 6.89
CA SER A 334 -0.54 -13.90 7.47
C SER A 334 -0.70 -13.87 8.98
N ALA A 335 0.37 -13.53 9.68
CA ALA A 335 0.35 -13.37 11.12
C ALA A 335 1.27 -12.22 11.54
N GLN A 336 0.92 -11.56 12.65
CA GLN A 336 1.71 -10.55 13.31
C GLN A 336 1.71 -10.80 14.82
N HIS A 337 2.90 -10.82 15.40
CA HIS A 337 3.10 -10.90 16.85
C HIS A 337 3.78 -9.62 17.32
N THR A 338 3.22 -9.00 18.36
CA THR A 338 3.74 -7.80 19.00
C THR A 338 3.99 -8.05 20.47
N ASP A 339 5.24 -7.85 20.89
CA ASP A 339 5.62 -7.71 22.28
C ASP A 339 5.83 -6.23 22.59
N ARG A 340 5.09 -5.69 23.56
CA ARG A 340 5.24 -4.32 24.06
C ARG A 340 5.60 -4.32 25.52
N ASN A 341 6.68 -3.62 25.86
CA ASN A 341 6.94 -3.17 27.22
C ASN A 341 6.65 -1.68 27.28
N SER A 342 5.87 -1.25 28.25
CA SER A 342 5.42 0.14 28.39
C SER A 342 5.65 0.66 29.82
N TYR A 343 5.70 1.97 29.92
CA TYR A 343 5.58 2.70 31.16
C TYR A 343 4.70 3.93 30.88
N TYR A 344 3.63 4.09 31.64
CA TYR A 344 2.75 5.24 31.59
C TYR A 344 2.56 5.73 33.02
N GLY A 345 3.38 6.68 33.45
CA GLY A 345 3.38 7.08 34.84
C GLY A 345 3.73 8.53 35.08
N ALA A 346 3.19 9.03 36.17
CA ALA A 346 3.51 10.33 36.76
C ALA A 346 3.93 10.14 38.22
N ASP A 347 4.50 11.19 38.82
CA ASP A 347 4.84 11.29 40.23
C ASP A 347 5.74 10.15 40.74
N LYS A 348 6.66 9.70 39.88
CA LYS A 348 7.65 8.64 40.18
C LYS A 348 7.03 7.28 40.56
N ASN A 349 5.91 6.93 39.92
CA ASN A 349 5.21 5.68 40.18
C ASN A 349 6.01 4.47 39.71
N ALA A 350 6.60 3.71 40.63
CA ALA A 350 7.39 2.51 40.32
C ALA A 350 6.55 1.34 39.77
N ASN A 351 5.23 1.37 39.88
CA ASN A 351 4.33 0.30 39.46
C ASN A 351 3.65 0.56 38.10
N ALA A 352 3.92 1.70 37.44
CA ALA A 352 3.29 2.08 36.17
C ALA A 352 3.88 1.36 34.92
N TYR A 353 4.60 0.26 35.13
CA TYR A 353 5.10 -0.60 34.06
C TYR A 353 4.02 -1.55 33.54
N GLY A 354 3.98 -1.69 32.22
CA GLY A 354 3.05 -2.59 31.56
C GLY A 354 3.76 -3.54 30.60
N LYS A 355 3.12 -4.67 30.34
CA LYS A 355 3.54 -5.65 29.35
C LYS A 355 2.35 -6.14 28.55
N THR A 356 2.44 -5.99 27.22
CA THR A 356 1.39 -6.40 26.30
C THR A 356 1.94 -7.41 25.31
N LYS A 357 1.17 -8.47 25.08
CA LYS A 357 1.38 -9.41 23.98
C LYS A 357 0.14 -9.41 23.09
N ASP A 358 0.34 -9.30 21.81
CA ASP A 358 -0.73 -9.29 20.81
C ASP A 358 -0.36 -10.18 19.64
N LEU A 359 -1.23 -11.11 19.29
CA LEU A 359 -1.11 -11.99 18.13
C LEU A 359 -2.33 -11.80 17.24
N THR A 360 -2.11 -11.35 16.02
CA THR A 360 -3.13 -11.32 14.96
C THR A 360 -2.75 -12.31 13.87
N ALA A 361 -3.71 -13.11 13.41
CA ALA A 361 -3.53 -14.03 12.30
C ALA A 361 -4.77 -14.00 11.39
N VAL A 362 -4.54 -14.10 10.09
CA VAL A 362 -5.58 -14.18 9.06
C VAL A 362 -5.21 -15.26 8.07
N GLY A 363 -6.16 -16.12 7.72
CA GLY A 363 -5.99 -17.12 6.67
C GLY A 363 -7.25 -17.24 5.83
N GLY A 364 -7.09 -17.53 4.54
CA GLY A 364 -8.24 -17.61 3.66
C GLY A 364 -7.94 -18.22 2.29
N ALA A 365 -9.02 -18.43 1.55
CA ALA A 365 -8.97 -18.81 0.16
C ALA A 365 -9.92 -17.92 -0.65
N MET A 366 -9.48 -17.49 -1.82
CA MET A 366 -10.22 -16.59 -2.69
C MET A 366 -10.11 -17.08 -4.14
N TYR A 367 -11.24 -17.08 -4.82
CA TYR A 367 -11.34 -17.37 -6.24
C TYR A 367 -11.75 -16.11 -7.00
N VAL A 368 -11.12 -15.88 -8.14
CA VAL A 368 -11.49 -14.86 -9.13
C VAL A 368 -11.68 -15.55 -10.47
N GLY A 369 -12.79 -15.30 -11.15
CA GLY A 369 -13.09 -15.86 -12.46
C GLY A 369 -13.67 -14.83 -13.41
N ASN A 370 -13.08 -14.71 -14.61
CA ASN A 370 -13.61 -13.91 -15.69
C ASN A 370 -14.49 -14.78 -16.58
N MET A 371 -15.73 -14.39 -16.74
CA MET A 371 -16.76 -15.08 -17.54
C MET A 371 -17.14 -14.22 -18.73
N ASP A 372 -17.16 -14.81 -19.93
CA ASP A 372 -17.53 -14.08 -21.16
C ASP A 372 -18.99 -13.72 -21.19
N ASP A 373 -19.84 -14.56 -20.60
CA ASP A 373 -21.27 -14.35 -20.47
C ASP A 373 -21.75 -14.81 -19.11
N CYS A 374 -22.35 -13.89 -18.36
CA CYS A 374 -22.92 -14.14 -17.04
C CYS A 374 -24.19 -13.32 -16.86
N LEU A 375 -25.34 -13.93 -16.97
CA LEU A 375 -26.68 -13.34 -16.93
C LEU A 375 -26.95 -12.44 -18.15
N PHE A 376 -26.33 -11.25 -18.23
CA PHE A 376 -26.63 -10.24 -19.26
C PHE A 376 -25.37 -9.56 -19.84
N SER A 377 -24.19 -9.89 -19.36
CA SER A 377 -22.92 -9.33 -19.89
C SER A 377 -21.71 -10.12 -19.43
N PRO A 378 -20.51 -9.87 -20.01
CA PRO A 378 -19.27 -10.33 -19.42
C PRO A 378 -19.13 -9.89 -17.97
N ALA A 379 -18.59 -10.79 -17.13
CA ALA A 379 -18.49 -10.51 -15.70
C ALA A 379 -17.21 -11.05 -15.09
N THR A 380 -16.82 -10.43 -13.98
CA THR A 380 -15.75 -10.92 -13.10
C THR A 380 -16.35 -11.29 -11.75
N PHE A 381 -16.35 -12.56 -11.43
CA PHE A 381 -16.73 -13.07 -10.12
C PHE A 381 -15.53 -13.07 -9.18
N THR A 382 -15.73 -12.66 -7.93
CA THR A 382 -14.76 -12.79 -6.83
C THR A 382 -15.48 -13.32 -5.62
N GLY A 383 -15.01 -14.43 -5.05
CA GLY A 383 -15.60 -14.98 -3.84
C GLY A 383 -14.55 -15.72 -3.01
N GLY A 384 -14.80 -15.84 -1.71
CA GLY A 384 -13.86 -16.47 -0.83
C GLY A 384 -14.34 -16.66 0.59
N VAL A 385 -13.49 -17.33 1.36
CA VAL A 385 -13.65 -17.54 2.80
C VAL A 385 -12.41 -17.05 3.53
N GLU A 386 -12.59 -16.53 4.74
CA GLU A 386 -11.52 -15.97 5.54
C GLU A 386 -11.76 -16.27 7.03
N TYR A 387 -10.71 -16.58 7.74
CA TYR A 387 -10.70 -16.72 9.18
C TYR A 387 -9.70 -15.74 9.77
N SER A 388 -10.16 -14.91 10.70
CA SER A 388 -9.34 -13.95 11.42
C SER A 388 -9.30 -14.30 12.91
N TYR A 389 -8.13 -14.21 13.48
CA TYR A 389 -7.86 -14.46 14.90
C TYR A 389 -7.04 -13.31 15.48
N ASN A 390 -7.45 -12.81 16.64
CA ASN A 390 -6.64 -11.91 17.46
C ASN A 390 -6.67 -12.35 18.92
N SER A 391 -5.51 -12.31 19.57
CA SER A 391 -5.31 -12.59 20.99
C SER A 391 -4.50 -11.46 21.58
N LEU A 392 -5.10 -10.74 22.51
CA LEU A 392 -4.49 -9.66 23.25
C LEU A 392 -4.41 -10.01 24.72
N HIS A 393 -3.25 -9.81 25.35
CA HIS A 393 -3.04 -9.87 26.79
C HIS A 393 -2.23 -8.66 27.21
N ASP A 394 -2.83 -7.79 28.02
CA ASP A 394 -2.24 -6.56 28.53
C ASP A 394 -2.28 -6.50 30.04
N VAL A 395 -1.12 -6.35 30.66
CA VAL A 395 -0.94 -6.34 32.11
C VAL A 395 -0.27 -5.04 32.52
N MET A 396 -0.90 -4.30 33.45
CA MET A 396 -0.34 -3.12 34.12
C MET A 396 -0.66 -3.19 35.61
N THR A 397 0.25 -3.70 36.39
CA THR A 397 0.02 -4.04 37.79
C THR A 397 -0.31 -2.81 38.65
N GLY A 398 0.33 -1.68 38.37
CA GLY A 398 0.10 -0.43 39.10
C GLY A 398 -1.29 0.19 38.90
N TYR A 399 -1.99 -0.23 37.84
CA TYR A 399 -3.35 0.19 37.54
C TYR A 399 -4.35 -0.94 37.74
N ASN A 400 -3.95 -2.03 38.38
CA ASN A 400 -4.76 -3.24 38.59
C ASN A 400 -5.41 -3.77 37.30
N ARG A 401 -4.68 -3.69 36.20
CA ARG A 401 -5.14 -4.05 34.86
C ARG A 401 -4.54 -5.40 34.43
N ASP A 402 -5.39 -6.38 34.18
CA ASP A 402 -5.10 -7.65 33.49
C ASP A 402 -6.22 -7.88 32.47
N LEU A 403 -5.97 -7.41 31.22
CA LEU A 403 -6.94 -7.45 30.15
C LEU A 403 -6.60 -8.56 29.18
N ARG A 404 -7.55 -9.47 28.94
CA ARG A 404 -7.44 -10.53 27.95
C ARG A 404 -8.61 -10.52 27.01
N GLN A 405 -8.32 -10.44 25.72
CA GLN A 405 -9.34 -10.50 24.68
C GLN A 405 -8.95 -11.50 23.59
N TYR A 406 -9.95 -12.31 23.19
CA TYR A 406 -9.83 -13.24 22.08
C TYR A 406 -10.92 -12.94 21.06
N VAL A 407 -10.52 -12.55 19.86
CA VAL A 407 -11.42 -12.30 18.73
C VAL A 407 -11.24 -13.39 17.68
N ARG A 408 -12.35 -13.96 17.23
CA ARG A 408 -12.39 -14.96 16.17
C ARG A 408 -13.52 -14.58 15.22
N ILE A 409 -13.18 -14.40 13.94
CA ILE A 409 -14.17 -14.05 12.92
C ILE A 409 -14.04 -15.05 11.78
N PHE A 410 -15.13 -15.76 11.51
CA PHE A 410 -15.26 -16.58 10.31
C PHE A 410 -16.10 -15.83 9.28
N SER A 411 -15.61 -15.73 8.05
CA SER A 411 -16.18 -14.87 7.04
C SER A 411 -16.34 -15.59 5.71
N GLY A 412 -17.42 -15.29 5.00
CA GLY A 412 -17.62 -15.65 3.60
C GLY A 412 -18.03 -14.41 2.80
N PHE A 413 -17.48 -14.23 1.63
CA PHE A 413 -17.84 -13.09 0.76
C PHE A 413 -17.95 -13.52 -0.69
N ALA A 414 -18.83 -12.84 -1.42
CA ALA A 414 -18.99 -13.01 -2.85
C ALA A 414 -19.41 -11.69 -3.49
N GLN A 415 -18.91 -11.44 -4.68
CA GLN A 415 -19.30 -10.30 -5.51
C GLN A 415 -19.20 -10.65 -6.99
N ASN A 416 -19.98 -9.96 -7.79
CA ASN A 416 -19.88 -10.02 -9.24
C ASN A 416 -19.84 -8.62 -9.83
N GLU A 417 -19.00 -8.43 -10.84
CA GLU A 417 -18.82 -7.18 -11.59
C GLU A 417 -19.22 -7.43 -13.04
N TRP A 418 -20.37 -6.90 -13.45
CA TRP A 418 -20.89 -6.98 -14.82
C TRP A 418 -20.40 -5.77 -15.64
N LYS A 419 -19.78 -6.03 -16.78
CA LYS A 419 -19.19 -5.01 -17.66
C LYS A 419 -20.02 -4.85 -18.91
N MET A 420 -20.77 -3.75 -18.99
CA MET A 420 -21.58 -3.38 -20.14
C MET A 420 -20.94 -2.19 -20.87
N THR A 421 -21.41 -1.87 -22.06
CA THR A 421 -20.82 -0.80 -22.91
C THR A 421 -20.73 0.54 -22.18
N TYR A 422 -21.79 0.97 -21.50
CA TYR A 422 -21.87 2.27 -20.84
C TYR A 422 -21.94 2.18 -19.33
N PHE A 423 -22.08 0.99 -18.78
CA PHE A 423 -22.24 0.74 -17.34
C PHE A 423 -21.34 -0.39 -16.88
N THR A 424 -20.84 -0.26 -15.68
CA THR A 424 -20.30 -1.40 -14.92
C THR A 424 -21.05 -1.45 -13.61
N LEU A 425 -21.70 -2.58 -13.34
CA LEU A 425 -22.41 -2.85 -12.10
C LEU A 425 -21.58 -3.84 -11.28
N LEU A 426 -21.29 -3.50 -10.05
CA LEU A 426 -20.72 -4.41 -9.07
C LEU A 426 -21.73 -4.58 -7.93
N ALA A 427 -22.08 -5.82 -7.64
CA ALA A 427 -22.90 -6.17 -6.48
C ALA A 427 -22.24 -7.30 -5.70
N GLY A 428 -22.26 -7.21 -4.39
CA GLY A 428 -21.64 -8.20 -3.53
C GLY A 428 -22.07 -8.09 -2.08
N PHE A 429 -21.65 -9.07 -1.30
CA PHE A 429 -21.91 -9.12 0.13
C PHE A 429 -20.81 -9.89 0.88
N ARG A 430 -20.78 -9.68 2.18
CA ARG A 430 -19.98 -10.44 3.14
C ARG A 430 -20.84 -10.83 4.32
N LEU A 431 -20.61 -12.03 4.83
CA LEU A 431 -21.17 -12.57 6.06
C LEU A 431 -20.03 -12.80 7.04
N ASP A 432 -20.15 -12.23 8.22
CA ASP A 432 -19.17 -12.39 9.29
C ASP A 432 -19.84 -13.00 10.54
N LYS A 433 -19.27 -14.09 11.06
CA LYS A 433 -19.61 -14.64 12.37
C LYS A 433 -18.48 -14.31 13.34
N HIS A 434 -18.75 -13.36 14.21
CA HIS A 434 -17.85 -12.89 15.26
C HIS A 434 -18.15 -13.64 16.57
N ASN A 435 -17.13 -14.05 17.34
CA ASN A 435 -17.34 -14.80 18.59
C ASN A 435 -17.92 -13.95 19.74
N LEU A 436 -17.79 -12.61 19.68
CA LEU A 436 -18.33 -11.69 20.69
C LEU A 436 -19.70 -11.08 20.26
N ILE A 437 -20.27 -11.52 19.15
CA ILE A 437 -21.54 -11.01 18.62
C ILE A 437 -22.42 -12.21 18.26
N ASP A 438 -23.64 -12.24 18.81
CA ASP A 438 -24.54 -13.38 18.63
C ASP A 438 -25.07 -13.52 17.20
N ASN A 439 -25.34 -12.39 16.54
CA ASN A 439 -25.88 -12.38 15.20
C ASN A 439 -24.79 -12.50 14.13
N ILE A 440 -25.14 -13.05 12.97
CA ILE A 440 -24.30 -12.96 11.76
C ILE A 440 -24.41 -11.53 11.24
N ILE A 441 -23.27 -10.95 10.94
CA ILE A 441 -23.18 -9.60 10.39
C ILE A 441 -23.23 -9.70 8.86
N PHE A 442 -24.20 -9.05 8.26
CA PHE A 442 -24.38 -8.97 6.80
C PHE A 442 -23.92 -7.60 6.28
N SER A 443 -22.94 -7.58 5.39
CA SER A 443 -22.38 -6.38 4.82
C SER A 443 -22.54 -6.38 3.29
N PRO A 444 -23.65 -5.84 2.76
CA PRO A 444 -23.88 -5.70 1.32
C PRO A 444 -23.15 -4.48 0.74
N ARG A 445 -22.89 -4.54 -0.59
CA ARG A 445 -22.43 -3.40 -1.37
C ARG A 445 -22.95 -3.43 -2.79
N VAL A 446 -23.20 -2.24 -3.35
CA VAL A 446 -23.54 -2.04 -4.77
C VAL A 446 -22.80 -0.82 -5.27
N ASN A 447 -22.15 -0.97 -6.42
CA ASN A 447 -21.43 0.12 -7.09
C ASN A 447 -21.83 0.17 -8.55
N LEU A 448 -22.14 1.34 -9.04
CA LEU A 448 -22.47 1.61 -10.43
C LEU A 448 -21.49 2.63 -11.01
N LEU A 449 -20.80 2.24 -12.06
CA LEU A 449 -20.04 3.14 -12.91
C LEU A 449 -20.88 3.39 -14.18
N TRP A 450 -21.16 4.65 -14.48
CA TRP A 450 -21.76 5.11 -15.73
C TRP A 450 -20.73 5.85 -16.56
N LYS A 451 -20.52 5.41 -17.79
CA LYS A 451 -19.52 5.95 -18.72
C LYS A 451 -20.15 6.17 -20.09
N PRO A 452 -20.94 7.26 -20.28
CA PRO A 452 -21.58 7.54 -21.54
C PRO A 452 -20.60 7.90 -22.67
N THR A 453 -19.43 8.44 -22.31
CA THR A 453 -18.34 8.77 -23.24
C THR A 453 -17.00 8.55 -22.53
N ASP A 454 -15.89 8.57 -23.29
CA ASP A 454 -14.54 8.43 -22.71
C ASP A 454 -14.13 9.62 -21.83
N LYS A 455 -14.84 10.75 -21.94
CA LYS A 455 -14.55 11.99 -21.20
C LYS A 455 -15.42 12.19 -19.96
N ILE A 456 -16.55 11.48 -19.85
CA ILE A 456 -17.51 11.65 -18.75
C ILE A 456 -17.71 10.33 -18.02
N GLN A 457 -17.57 10.36 -16.71
CA GLN A 457 -17.83 9.21 -15.86
C GLN A 457 -18.60 9.63 -14.60
N GLY A 458 -19.62 8.87 -14.26
CA GLY A 458 -20.36 8.97 -12.99
C GLY A 458 -20.21 7.69 -12.19
N ARG A 459 -20.04 7.80 -10.87
CA ARG A 459 -20.01 6.65 -9.97
C ARG A 459 -21.00 6.84 -8.83
N LEU A 460 -21.77 5.80 -8.55
CA LEU A 460 -22.65 5.71 -7.40
C LEU A 460 -22.22 4.50 -6.57
N THR A 461 -21.99 4.71 -5.29
CA THR A 461 -21.55 3.68 -4.35
C THR A 461 -22.50 3.64 -3.16
N TRP A 462 -22.99 2.45 -2.84
CA TRP A 462 -23.71 2.17 -1.62
C TRP A 462 -23.13 0.92 -0.97
N SER A 463 -22.79 1.02 0.32
CA SER A 463 -22.22 -0.07 1.10
C SER A 463 -22.45 0.14 2.58
N THR A 464 -22.44 -0.95 3.33
CA THR A 464 -22.45 -0.91 4.78
C THR A 464 -21.06 -1.20 5.33
N GLY A 465 -20.81 -0.76 6.55
CA GLY A 465 -19.60 -1.06 7.29
C GLY A 465 -19.94 -1.37 8.74
N PHE A 466 -19.11 -2.20 9.38
CA PHE A 466 -19.21 -2.45 10.80
C PHE A 466 -17.83 -2.39 11.46
N ARG A 467 -17.83 -2.11 12.76
CA ARG A 467 -16.67 -2.20 13.61
C ARG A 467 -16.86 -3.32 14.62
N ALA A 468 -15.90 -4.21 14.69
CA ALA A 468 -15.89 -5.26 15.70
C ALA A 468 -15.51 -4.67 17.08
N PRO A 469 -16.07 -5.19 18.18
CA PRO A 469 -15.65 -4.81 19.53
C PRO A 469 -14.16 -5.08 19.72
N GLN A 470 -13.44 -4.09 20.25
CA GLN A 470 -12.01 -4.18 20.53
C GLN A 470 -11.70 -3.69 21.94
N ALA A 471 -10.66 -4.28 22.56
CA ALA A 471 -10.25 -3.94 23.91
C ALA A 471 -9.68 -2.53 24.05
N TYR A 472 -9.05 -2.03 22.98
CA TYR A 472 -8.56 -0.66 22.89
C TYR A 472 -9.45 0.13 21.92
N ASP A 473 -10.42 0.86 22.44
CA ASP A 473 -11.27 1.68 21.60
C ASP A 473 -10.73 3.11 21.43
N GLU A 474 -10.36 3.77 22.50
CA GLU A 474 -9.87 5.16 22.43
C GLU A 474 -8.81 5.48 23.48
N ASP A 475 -8.79 4.76 24.60
CA ASP A 475 -7.84 5.00 25.69
C ASP A 475 -6.82 3.87 25.84
N LEU A 476 -5.59 4.15 25.39
CA LEU A 476 -4.41 3.38 25.76
C LEU A 476 -3.89 3.80 27.15
N HIS A 477 -4.41 4.88 27.67
CA HIS A 477 -4.08 5.50 28.94
C HIS A 477 -5.22 5.23 29.94
N VAL A 478 -4.88 4.86 31.14
CA VAL A 478 -5.81 4.70 32.26
C VAL A 478 -6.01 6.05 32.94
#